data_f7626f0846ad77567fd2d7335d60d0a1
#
_entry.id   f7626f0846ad77567fd2d7335d60d0a1
#
_cell.length_a   1.000
_cell.length_b   1.000
_cell.length_c   1.000
_cell.angle_alpha   90.00
_cell.angle_beta   90.00
_cell.angle_gamma   90.00
#
_symmetry.space_group_name_H-M   'P 1'
#
loop_
_entity.id
_entity.type
_entity.pdbx_description
1 polymer ?
#
loop_
_entity_poly.entity_id
_entity_poly.type
_entity_poly.pdbx_seq_one_letter_code
_entity_poly.pdbx_strand_id
1 'polypeptide(L)'
;MQFPESWLRSLVNPALDTVQLAHAVTMAGLEVEALAPAAPPFNNVVVAEILSAEKHPDADRLRVCQVDVGETSPVTIVCVAPNAAAGLKVPCARPGAKLPGIEIKVAKVRGVESFGILCSTKELGLEAQFVTDVSMVAKEVAETPGGAAEGVMGVRAALPA
;
A
#
# COMPACT_ATOMS: atom_id res chain seq x y z
N MET A 1 5.09 12.48 22.55
CA MET A 1 5.58 12.65 21.14
C MET A 1 5.38 11.31 20.44
N GLN A 2 4.92 11.33 19.19
CA GLN A 2 4.72 10.10 18.39
C GLN A 2 5.57 10.20 17.13
N PHE A 3 6.28 9.14 16.79
CA PHE A 3 7.12 9.06 15.59
C PHE A 3 7.21 7.60 15.10
N PRO A 4 7.44 7.35 13.81
CA PRO A 4 7.57 6.01 13.28
C PRO A 4 8.92 5.39 13.65
N GLU A 5 8.94 4.11 13.96
CA GLU A 5 10.16 3.36 14.27
C GLU A 5 11.18 3.40 13.12
N SER A 6 10.71 3.42 11.87
CA SER A 6 11.58 3.52 10.69
C SER A 6 12.45 4.79 10.70
N TRP A 7 11.92 5.89 11.24
CA TRP A 7 12.70 7.11 11.39
C TRP A 7 13.82 6.96 12.44
N LEU A 8 13.51 6.35 13.59
CA LEU A 8 14.54 6.05 14.60
C LEU A 8 15.62 5.14 14.02
N ARG A 9 15.22 4.09 13.29
CA ARG A 9 16.15 3.14 12.66
C ARG A 9 17.00 3.75 11.54
N SER A 10 16.58 4.86 10.94
CA SER A 10 17.42 5.59 9.99
C SER A 10 18.62 6.28 10.65
N LEU A 11 18.54 6.55 11.95
CA LEU A 11 19.61 7.17 12.73
C LEU A 11 20.48 6.12 13.41
N VAL A 12 19.87 5.08 13.98
CA VAL A 12 20.53 3.94 14.65
C VAL A 12 19.71 2.70 14.43
N ASN A 13 20.31 1.65 13.88
CA ASN A 13 19.63 0.40 13.57
C ASN A 13 20.25 -0.80 14.30
N PRO A 14 19.99 -0.96 15.61
CA PRO A 14 20.44 -2.12 16.36
C PRO A 14 19.70 -3.39 15.90
N ALA A 15 20.34 -4.55 16.06
CA ALA A 15 19.73 -5.86 15.78
C ALA A 15 18.74 -6.27 16.88
N LEU A 16 17.75 -5.42 17.15
CA LEU A 16 16.68 -5.64 18.14
C LEU A 16 15.34 -5.61 17.40
N ASP A 17 14.38 -6.42 17.85
CA ASP A 17 12.99 -6.27 17.40
C ASP A 17 12.33 -5.03 18.02
N THR A 18 11.12 -4.69 17.55
CA THR A 18 10.38 -3.49 17.99
C THR A 18 10.14 -3.45 19.50
N VAL A 19 9.81 -4.61 20.10
CA VAL A 19 9.56 -4.71 21.56
C VAL A 19 10.84 -4.56 22.35
N GLN A 20 11.90 -5.21 21.92
CA GLN A 20 13.22 -5.12 22.53
C GLN A 20 13.79 -3.69 22.43
N LEU A 21 13.56 -3.03 21.29
CA LEU A 21 13.97 -1.65 21.08
C LEU A 21 13.23 -0.70 22.03
N ALA A 22 11.91 -0.83 22.13
CA ALA A 22 11.10 -0.05 23.06
C ALA A 22 11.53 -0.23 24.51
N HIS A 23 11.82 -1.48 24.92
CA HIS A 23 12.35 -1.78 26.24
C HIS A 23 13.72 -1.13 26.47
N ALA A 24 14.63 -1.23 25.52
CA ALA A 24 15.97 -0.65 25.63
C ALA A 24 15.92 0.89 25.76
N VAL A 25 15.05 1.54 24.99
CA VAL A 25 14.83 2.99 25.02
C VAL A 25 14.25 3.40 26.40
N THR A 26 13.27 2.65 26.91
CA THR A 26 12.68 2.90 28.22
C THR A 26 13.73 2.74 29.33
N MET A 27 14.54 1.70 29.28
CA MET A 27 15.61 1.47 30.27
C MET A 27 16.72 2.52 30.21
N ALA A 28 16.89 3.18 29.06
CA ALA A 28 17.78 4.32 28.90
C ALA A 28 17.19 5.66 29.43
N GLY A 29 15.97 5.64 29.97
CA GLY A 29 15.31 6.81 30.57
C GLY A 29 14.34 7.56 29.65
N LEU A 30 14.06 7.01 28.46
CA LEU A 30 13.04 7.55 27.52
C LEU A 30 11.82 6.61 27.50
N GLU A 31 10.89 6.83 28.40
CA GLU A 31 9.71 5.99 28.55
C GLU A 31 8.89 5.88 27.25
N VAL A 32 8.67 4.64 26.80
CA VAL A 32 7.77 4.33 25.68
C VAL A 32 6.39 4.01 26.25
N GLU A 33 5.46 4.96 26.16
CA GLU A 33 4.11 4.84 26.69
C GLU A 33 3.25 3.85 25.92
N ALA A 34 3.41 3.80 24.58
CA ALA A 34 2.64 2.92 23.71
C ALA A 34 3.39 2.55 22.44
N LEU A 35 3.11 1.36 21.94
CA LEU A 35 3.46 0.89 20.61
C LEU A 35 2.17 0.60 19.86
N ALA A 36 2.02 1.18 18.69
CA ALA A 36 0.87 0.95 17.82
C ALA A 36 1.37 0.70 16.38
N PRO A 37 0.73 -0.21 15.63
CA PRO A 37 1.01 -0.34 14.22
C PRO A 37 0.63 0.96 13.50
N ALA A 38 1.48 1.41 12.57
CA ALA A 38 1.25 2.62 11.78
C ALA A 38 0.07 2.47 10.81
N ALA A 39 -0.23 1.24 10.41
CA ALA A 39 -1.32 0.91 9.52
C ALA A 39 -2.11 -0.31 10.04
N PRO A 40 -3.41 -0.43 9.73
CA PRO A 40 -4.16 -1.64 10.01
C PRO A 40 -3.57 -2.81 9.22
N PRO A 41 -3.71 -4.06 9.69
CA PRO A 41 -3.21 -5.23 8.96
C PRO A 41 -3.95 -5.36 7.63
N PHE A 42 -3.23 -5.33 6.53
CA PHE A 42 -3.77 -5.53 5.20
C PHE A 42 -3.75 -7.02 4.83
N ASN A 43 -4.80 -7.48 4.15
CA ASN A 43 -4.89 -8.81 3.58
C ASN A 43 -5.13 -8.69 2.07
N ASN A 44 -4.31 -9.37 1.26
CA ASN A 44 -4.36 -9.32 -0.21
C ASN A 44 -4.25 -7.90 -0.82
N VAL A 45 -3.57 -7.00 -0.14
CA VAL A 45 -3.16 -5.70 -0.68
C VAL A 45 -1.70 -5.79 -1.06
N VAL A 46 -1.38 -5.47 -2.30
CA VAL A 46 -0.01 -5.52 -2.84
C VAL A 46 0.37 -4.18 -3.43
N VAL A 47 1.66 -3.90 -3.51
CA VAL A 47 2.16 -2.79 -4.31
C VAL A 47 2.16 -3.22 -5.77
N ALA A 48 1.51 -2.43 -6.61
CA ALA A 48 1.35 -2.71 -8.03
C ALA A 48 1.80 -1.54 -8.89
N GLU A 49 2.25 -1.82 -10.11
CA GLU A 49 2.62 -0.80 -11.08
C GLU A 49 1.57 -0.69 -12.19
N ILE A 50 1.12 0.51 -12.48
CA ILE A 50 0.21 0.77 -13.60
C ILE A 50 1.03 0.76 -14.89
N LEU A 51 0.82 -0.22 -15.75
CA LEU A 51 1.50 -0.33 -17.04
C LEU A 51 0.85 0.56 -18.10
N SER A 52 -0.50 0.63 -18.10
CA SER A 52 -1.25 1.54 -18.97
C SER A 52 -2.53 2.00 -18.28
N ALA A 53 -3.02 3.19 -18.66
CA ALA A 53 -4.27 3.76 -18.17
C ALA A 53 -5.01 4.43 -19.31
N GLU A 54 -6.05 3.79 -19.80
CA GLU A 54 -6.87 4.25 -20.91
C GLU A 54 -8.24 4.72 -20.43
N LYS A 55 -8.92 5.57 -21.21
CA LYS A 55 -10.30 5.94 -20.90
C LYS A 55 -11.23 4.74 -21.06
N HIS A 56 -12.18 4.62 -20.15
CA HIS A 56 -13.22 3.61 -20.28
C HIS A 56 -14.14 3.92 -21.46
N PRO A 57 -14.49 2.93 -22.33
CA PRO A 57 -15.29 3.19 -23.53
C PRO A 57 -16.69 3.79 -23.24
N ASP A 58 -17.30 3.40 -22.12
CA ASP A 58 -18.69 3.80 -21.78
C ASP A 58 -18.76 4.75 -20.57
N ALA A 59 -17.64 5.34 -20.14
CA ALA A 59 -17.65 6.22 -18.95
C ALA A 59 -16.46 7.18 -18.90
N ASP A 60 -16.70 8.46 -19.14
CA ASP A 60 -15.67 9.52 -19.17
C ASP A 60 -14.86 9.68 -17.88
N ARG A 61 -15.43 9.30 -16.73
CA ARG A 61 -14.78 9.39 -15.40
C ARG A 61 -14.03 8.15 -14.99
N LEU A 62 -14.11 7.07 -15.78
CA LEU A 62 -13.44 5.81 -15.49
C LEU A 62 -12.22 5.64 -16.38
N ARG A 63 -11.22 4.96 -15.84
CA ARG A 63 -10.05 4.49 -16.58
C ARG A 63 -9.95 2.98 -16.47
N VAL A 64 -9.56 2.35 -17.56
CA VAL A 64 -9.20 0.94 -17.60
C VAL A 64 -7.68 0.87 -17.51
N CYS A 65 -7.16 0.30 -16.43
CA CYS A 65 -5.74 0.18 -16.19
C CYS A 65 -5.30 -1.27 -16.37
N GLN A 66 -4.16 -1.46 -17.03
CA GLN A 66 -3.41 -2.71 -16.97
C GLN A 66 -2.38 -2.55 -15.86
N VAL A 67 -2.41 -3.46 -14.91
CA VAL A 67 -1.65 -3.34 -13.66
C VAL A 67 -0.83 -4.58 -13.42
N ASP A 68 0.46 -4.40 -13.20
CA ASP A 68 1.35 -5.45 -12.75
C ASP A 68 1.25 -5.57 -11.22
N VAL A 69 0.76 -6.71 -10.77
CA VAL A 69 0.61 -7.06 -9.34
C VAL A 69 1.66 -8.05 -8.86
N GLY A 70 2.71 -8.26 -9.65
CA GLY A 70 3.76 -9.26 -9.39
C GLY A 70 3.37 -10.68 -9.81
N GLU A 71 2.33 -10.85 -10.63
CA GLU A 71 1.91 -12.13 -11.22
C GLU A 71 2.45 -12.30 -12.65
N THR A 72 2.29 -13.49 -13.22
CA THR A 72 2.77 -13.82 -14.57
C THR A 72 2.15 -12.94 -15.67
N SER A 73 0.97 -12.38 -15.42
CA SER A 73 0.23 -11.53 -16.37
C SER A 73 -0.34 -10.31 -15.69
N PRO A 74 -0.35 -9.15 -16.36
CA PRO A 74 -1.04 -7.97 -15.86
C PRO A 74 -2.53 -8.24 -15.66
N VAL A 75 -3.11 -7.58 -14.67
CA VAL A 75 -4.56 -7.65 -14.40
C VAL A 75 -5.24 -6.36 -14.83
N THR A 76 -6.48 -6.49 -15.29
CA THR A 76 -7.31 -5.34 -15.66
C THR A 76 -8.02 -4.79 -14.43
N ILE A 77 -7.87 -3.50 -14.17
CA ILE A 77 -8.54 -2.82 -13.05
C ILE A 77 -9.22 -1.55 -13.57
N VAL A 78 -10.50 -1.38 -13.23
CA VAL A 78 -11.24 -0.16 -13.52
C VAL A 78 -11.10 0.81 -12.36
N CYS A 79 -10.61 2.01 -12.64
CA CYS A 79 -10.27 3.03 -11.65
C CYS A 79 -11.00 4.34 -11.92
N VAL A 80 -11.39 5.04 -10.84
CA VAL A 80 -12.03 6.38 -10.89
C VAL A 80 -10.99 7.50 -10.73
N ALA A 81 -9.78 7.19 -10.28
CA ALA A 81 -8.76 8.19 -9.96
C ALA A 81 -8.30 8.95 -11.22
N PRO A 82 -8.41 10.28 -11.25
CA PRO A 82 -8.00 11.08 -12.40
C PRO A 82 -6.49 11.10 -12.62
N ASN A 83 -5.72 10.83 -11.57
CA ASN A 83 -4.26 10.78 -11.57
C ASN A 83 -3.67 9.41 -11.92
N ALA A 84 -4.50 8.40 -12.22
CA ALA A 84 -3.98 7.10 -12.66
C ALA A 84 -3.20 7.26 -13.98
N ALA A 85 -1.92 6.91 -13.98
CA ALA A 85 -1.02 7.04 -15.12
C ALA A 85 -0.04 5.86 -15.17
N ALA A 86 0.47 5.55 -16.35
CA ALA A 86 1.49 4.52 -16.53
C ALA A 86 2.77 4.86 -15.74
N GLY A 87 3.42 3.85 -15.17
CA GLY A 87 4.62 3.96 -14.34
C GLY A 87 4.34 4.32 -12.88
N LEU A 88 3.08 4.59 -12.51
CA LEU A 88 2.74 4.90 -11.13
C LEU A 88 2.61 3.61 -10.30
N LYS A 89 3.29 3.58 -9.15
CA LYS A 89 3.20 2.50 -8.17
C LYS A 89 2.14 2.83 -7.13
N VAL A 90 1.20 1.91 -6.96
CA VAL A 90 -0.01 2.14 -6.15
C VAL A 90 -0.36 0.90 -5.34
N PRO A 91 -0.98 1.06 -4.16
CA PRO A 91 -1.57 -0.07 -3.46
C PRO A 91 -2.74 -0.61 -4.26
N CYS A 92 -2.73 -1.91 -4.50
CA CYS A 92 -3.76 -2.64 -5.21
C CYS A 92 -4.37 -3.70 -4.30
N ALA A 93 -5.67 -3.61 -4.03
CA ALA A 93 -6.41 -4.63 -3.32
C ALA A 93 -6.94 -5.66 -4.32
N ARG A 94 -6.45 -6.89 -4.21
CA ARG A 94 -6.86 -8.03 -5.05
C ARG A 94 -8.16 -8.65 -4.56
N PRO A 95 -8.83 -9.48 -5.36
CA PRO A 95 -10.02 -10.21 -4.93
C PRO A 95 -9.74 -11.02 -3.66
N GLY A 96 -10.67 -10.94 -2.68
CA GLY A 96 -10.51 -11.50 -1.34
C GLY A 96 -9.83 -10.57 -0.33
N ALA A 97 -9.35 -9.40 -0.73
CA ALA A 97 -8.85 -8.39 0.19
C ALA A 97 -9.99 -7.86 1.06
N LYS A 98 -9.69 -7.69 2.35
CA LYS A 98 -10.60 -7.06 3.30
C LYS A 98 -10.04 -5.69 3.68
N LEU A 99 -10.74 -4.65 3.27
CA LEU A 99 -10.48 -3.26 3.63
C LEU A 99 -11.50 -2.79 4.68
N PRO A 100 -11.26 -1.68 5.38
CA PRO A 100 -12.23 -1.12 6.32
C PRO A 100 -13.60 -0.90 5.66
N GLY A 101 -14.59 -1.74 6.02
CA GLY A 101 -15.96 -1.65 5.53
C GLY A 101 -16.26 -2.29 4.16
N ILE A 102 -15.28 -2.89 3.48
CA ILE A 102 -15.51 -3.50 2.17
C ILE A 102 -14.65 -4.75 1.94
N GLU A 103 -15.22 -5.76 1.33
CA GLU A 103 -14.53 -6.94 0.80
C GLU A 103 -14.43 -6.84 -0.71
N ILE A 104 -13.21 -6.96 -1.25
CA ILE A 104 -12.96 -6.82 -2.68
C ILE A 104 -13.27 -8.13 -3.40
N LYS A 105 -14.08 -8.03 -4.45
CA LYS A 105 -14.45 -9.15 -5.33
C LYS A 105 -14.20 -8.76 -6.78
N VAL A 106 -14.07 -9.76 -7.64
CA VAL A 106 -14.11 -9.51 -9.09
C VAL A 106 -15.45 -8.89 -9.43
N ALA A 107 -15.43 -7.75 -10.08
CA ALA A 107 -16.63 -7.00 -10.42
C ALA A 107 -16.62 -6.60 -11.89
N LYS A 108 -17.80 -6.60 -12.51
CA LYS A 108 -17.96 -6.07 -13.87
C LYS A 108 -18.44 -4.62 -13.80
N VAL A 109 -17.59 -3.71 -14.21
CA VAL A 109 -17.86 -2.27 -14.18
C VAL A 109 -18.15 -1.81 -15.60
N ARG A 110 -19.42 -1.47 -15.91
CA ARG A 110 -19.88 -1.04 -17.24
C ARG A 110 -19.33 -1.89 -18.40
N GLY A 111 -19.43 -3.22 -18.26
CA GLY A 111 -19.00 -4.16 -19.30
C GLY A 111 -17.56 -4.64 -19.20
N VAL A 112 -16.68 -3.95 -18.48
CA VAL A 112 -15.27 -4.34 -18.27
C VAL A 112 -15.13 -5.07 -16.94
N GLU A 113 -14.45 -6.22 -16.94
CA GLU A 113 -14.13 -6.94 -15.71
C GLU A 113 -12.97 -6.27 -14.99
N SER A 114 -13.13 -6.05 -13.68
CA SER A 114 -12.10 -5.50 -12.80
C SER A 114 -11.68 -6.54 -11.77
N PHE A 115 -10.39 -6.86 -11.74
CA PHE A 115 -9.78 -7.85 -10.85
C PHE A 115 -9.17 -7.21 -9.61
N GLY A 116 -9.87 -6.26 -9.01
CA GLY A 116 -9.44 -5.56 -7.81
C GLY A 116 -9.75 -4.07 -7.89
N ILE A 117 -9.16 -3.33 -6.94
CA ILE A 117 -9.22 -1.86 -6.93
C ILE A 117 -7.83 -1.26 -6.66
N LEU A 118 -7.56 -0.10 -7.23
CA LEU A 118 -6.43 0.75 -6.86
C LEU A 118 -6.85 1.59 -5.65
N CYS A 119 -6.16 1.41 -4.53
CA CYS A 119 -6.58 1.98 -3.26
C CYS A 119 -6.00 3.38 -3.04
N SER A 120 -6.84 4.26 -2.54
CA SER A 120 -6.44 5.52 -1.91
C SER A 120 -6.10 5.29 -0.42
N THR A 121 -5.44 6.25 0.22
CA THR A 121 -5.17 6.25 1.66
C THR A 121 -6.43 6.09 2.48
N LYS A 122 -7.52 6.73 2.07
CA LYS A 122 -8.82 6.67 2.73
C LYS A 122 -9.42 5.25 2.71
N GLU A 123 -9.32 4.56 1.58
CA GLU A 123 -9.83 3.18 1.46
C GLU A 123 -9.01 2.20 2.28
N LEU A 124 -7.73 2.49 2.48
CA LEU A 124 -6.85 1.73 3.36
C LEU A 124 -7.03 2.06 4.85
N GLY A 125 -7.85 3.06 5.20
CA GLY A 125 -8.03 3.51 6.59
C GLY A 125 -6.80 4.22 7.16
N LEU A 126 -5.90 4.70 6.29
CA LEU A 126 -4.75 5.48 6.71
C LEU A 126 -5.15 6.94 6.89
N GLU A 127 -4.73 7.54 8.00
CA GLU A 127 -4.98 8.96 8.23
C GLU A 127 -4.16 9.82 7.25
N ALA A 128 -4.85 10.68 6.51
CA ALA A 128 -4.25 11.50 5.43
C ALA A 128 -3.14 12.45 5.88
N GLN A 129 -3.04 12.72 7.18
CA GLN A 129 -2.02 13.63 7.71
C GLN A 129 -0.59 13.07 7.70
N PHE A 130 -0.40 11.77 7.47
CA PHE A 130 0.91 11.14 7.41
C PHE A 130 1.35 10.74 5.99
N VAL A 131 0.45 10.87 5.01
CA VAL A 131 0.71 10.38 3.65
C VAL A 131 0.40 11.47 2.64
N THR A 132 1.43 12.11 2.14
CA THR A 132 1.30 13.19 1.14
C THR A 132 1.28 12.69 -0.29
N ASP A 133 1.70 11.45 -0.52
CA ASP A 133 1.73 10.85 -1.86
C ASP A 133 1.56 9.32 -1.82
N VAL A 134 1.21 8.75 -2.96
CA VAL A 134 0.94 7.31 -3.12
C VAL A 134 2.19 6.45 -2.93
N SER A 135 3.38 7.00 -3.17
CA SER A 135 4.64 6.30 -2.96
C SER A 135 4.88 5.97 -1.49
N MET A 136 4.44 6.85 -0.58
CA MET A 136 4.49 6.60 0.87
C MET A 136 3.52 5.50 1.29
N VAL A 137 2.31 5.49 0.71
CA VAL A 137 1.33 4.40 0.95
C VAL A 137 1.87 3.06 0.46
N ALA A 138 2.48 3.04 -0.72
CA ALA A 138 3.09 1.85 -1.27
C ALA A 138 4.21 1.30 -0.36
N LYS A 139 5.01 2.19 0.23
CA LYS A 139 6.05 1.82 1.19
C LYS A 139 5.43 1.22 2.47
N GLU A 140 4.40 1.84 3.01
CA GLU A 140 3.69 1.38 4.21
C GLU A 140 3.06 0.00 4.01
N VAL A 141 2.38 -0.21 2.87
CA VAL A 141 1.83 -1.54 2.49
C VAL A 141 2.93 -2.59 2.40
N ALA A 142 4.09 -2.22 1.86
CA ALA A 142 5.23 -3.12 1.74
C ALA A 142 5.83 -3.55 3.09
N GLU A 143 5.78 -2.68 4.09
CA GLU A 143 6.36 -2.92 5.42
C GLU A 143 5.36 -3.60 6.39
N THR A 144 4.07 -3.66 6.05
CA THR A 144 3.03 -4.26 6.90
C THR A 144 3.11 -5.80 6.85
N PRO A 145 3.08 -6.50 8.00
CA PRO A 145 3.02 -7.96 8.03
C PRO A 145 1.76 -8.48 7.33
N GLY A 146 1.94 -9.29 6.30
CA GLY A 146 0.84 -9.81 5.46
C GLY A 146 0.67 -9.10 4.12
N GLY A 147 1.36 -8.00 3.88
CA GLY A 147 1.63 -7.51 2.53
C GLY A 147 2.47 -8.57 1.79
N ALA A 148 2.05 -9.00 0.61
CA ALA A 148 2.72 -10.08 -0.10
C ALA A 148 4.19 -9.74 -0.34
N ALA A 149 5.08 -10.42 0.38
CA ALA A 149 6.52 -10.18 0.35
C ALA A 149 7.12 -10.38 -1.07
N GLU A 150 6.46 -11.12 -1.93
CA GLU A 150 6.96 -11.44 -3.27
C GLU A 150 6.81 -10.29 -4.27
N GLY A 151 5.76 -9.46 -4.17
CA GLY A 151 5.61 -8.24 -5.00
C GLY A 151 6.51 -7.08 -4.56
N VAL A 152 7.00 -7.13 -3.31
CA VAL A 152 7.77 -6.06 -2.66
C VAL A 152 9.23 -6.00 -3.14
N MET A 153 9.85 -7.13 -3.50
CA MET A 153 11.27 -7.16 -3.88
C MET A 153 11.57 -6.32 -5.14
N GLY A 154 10.65 -6.28 -6.10
CA GLY A 154 10.78 -5.42 -7.29
C GLY A 154 10.63 -3.93 -6.99
N VAL A 155 9.80 -3.58 -6.01
CA VAL A 155 9.51 -2.20 -5.62
C VAL A 155 10.63 -1.57 -4.80
N ARG A 156 11.29 -2.34 -3.91
CA ARG A 156 12.45 -1.84 -3.14
C ARG A 156 13.61 -1.39 -4.02
N ALA A 157 13.82 -2.07 -5.14
CA ALA A 157 14.88 -1.70 -6.09
C ALA A 157 14.58 -0.43 -6.90
N ALA A 158 13.34 0.04 -6.91
CA ALA A 158 12.89 1.17 -7.73
C ALA A 158 12.54 2.44 -6.93
N LEU A 159 12.56 2.38 -5.58
CA LEU A 159 12.44 3.59 -4.75
C LEU A 159 13.85 4.21 -4.62
N PRO A 160 14.03 5.49 -4.93
CA PRO A 160 15.31 6.17 -4.66
C PRO A 160 15.60 6.12 -3.16
N ALA A 161 16.86 5.90 -2.86
CA ALA A 161 17.38 5.89 -1.50
C ALA A 161 17.17 7.25 -0.80
#